data_0a5b29b98b2490e2f66b8906da050159
#
_entry.id   0a5b29b98b2490e2f66b8906da050159
#
_cell.length_a   1.000
_cell.length_b   1.000
_cell.length_c   1.000
_cell.angle_alpha   90.00
_cell.angle_beta   90.00
_cell.angle_gamma   90.00
#
_symmetry.space_group_name_H-M   'P 1'
#
loop_
_entity.id
_entity.type
_entity.pdbx_description
1 polymer ?
#
loop_
_entity_poly.entity_id
_entity_poly.type
_entity_poly.pdbx_seq_one_letter_code
_entity_poly.pdbx_strand_id
1 'polypeptide(L)'
;MKLTGNTILITGGGSGIGRGLAEAFQALGNTVIIAGRRQQALDATVAANPGMRSAQLDIDSAEAIRSFGAKMAKEYPALNVVIHNAGIMRPENLLEQPEGLTDAEAIIATNLLGPIRLTAALLPQLRRQPAATIMTVSSGLAYLPMSMTPTYCATKAAIHSYSLTLRYQLKGTKVEVVELVPPYVQTELMGNAQASDPRAMPLQDYIAETMKILKEQPEAKEILVERVLPLRNAEKSGDFDKAFQGFNDAMRASH
;
A
#
# COMPACT_ATOMS: atom_id res chain seq x y z
N MET A 1 -1.04 10.11 -13.12
CA MET A 1 -1.13 11.26 -12.18
C MET A 1 0.00 12.26 -12.40
N LYS A 2 -0.16 13.55 -12.02
CA LYS A 2 0.97 14.50 -11.97
C LYS A 2 1.85 14.20 -10.75
N LEU A 3 3.17 14.33 -10.89
CA LEU A 3 4.10 14.03 -9.80
C LEU A 3 4.43 15.24 -8.91
N THR A 4 3.99 16.43 -9.28
CA THR A 4 4.29 17.70 -8.58
C THR A 4 3.01 18.50 -8.34
N GLY A 5 3.05 19.42 -7.36
CA GLY A 5 1.94 20.31 -7.05
C GLY A 5 0.77 19.63 -6.35
N ASN A 6 1.00 18.50 -5.68
CA ASN A 6 -0.03 17.78 -4.96
C ASN A 6 0.06 18.01 -3.44
N THR A 7 -1.07 17.79 -2.80
CA THR A 7 -1.17 17.52 -1.36
C THR A 7 -1.51 16.05 -1.19
N ILE A 8 -0.59 15.28 -0.62
CA ILE A 8 -0.60 13.82 -0.61
C ILE A 8 -0.75 13.30 0.82
N LEU A 9 -1.73 12.45 1.06
CA LEU A 9 -1.86 11.67 2.29
C LEU A 9 -1.34 10.26 2.07
N ILE A 10 -0.42 9.78 2.94
CA ILE A 10 0.14 8.43 2.86
C ILE A 10 -0.11 7.70 4.19
N THR A 11 -0.93 6.65 4.17
CA THR A 11 -1.12 5.79 5.34
C THR A 11 0.06 4.83 5.51
N GLY A 12 0.46 4.58 6.77
CA GLY A 12 1.67 3.80 7.03
C GLY A 12 2.97 4.52 6.63
N GLY A 13 2.94 5.87 6.59
CA GLY A 13 4.06 6.69 6.11
C GLY A 13 5.24 6.82 7.09
N GLY A 14 5.18 6.20 8.27
CA GLY A 14 6.27 6.27 9.27
C GLY A 14 7.37 5.21 9.10
N SER A 15 7.26 4.30 8.12
CA SER A 15 8.27 3.24 7.88
C SER A 15 8.14 2.64 6.48
N GLY A 16 9.14 1.85 6.07
CA GLY A 16 9.12 1.02 4.88
C GLY A 16 8.74 1.76 3.61
N ILE A 17 7.92 1.10 2.76
CA ILE A 17 7.49 1.65 1.47
C ILE A 17 6.77 2.99 1.64
N GLY A 18 5.90 3.12 2.65
CA GLY A 18 5.15 4.36 2.86
C GLY A 18 6.04 5.56 3.17
N ARG A 19 7.08 5.37 4.00
CA ARG A 19 8.09 6.41 4.27
C ARG A 19 8.91 6.73 3.02
N GLY A 20 9.39 5.70 2.31
CA GLY A 20 10.16 5.93 1.09
C GLY A 20 9.39 6.71 0.02
N LEU A 21 8.09 6.39 -0.18
CA LEU A 21 7.22 7.17 -1.07
C LEU A 21 7.02 8.60 -0.57
N ALA A 22 6.82 8.79 0.75
CA ALA A 22 6.65 10.10 1.35
C ALA A 22 7.86 11.00 1.09
N GLU A 23 9.06 10.49 1.31
CA GLU A 23 10.32 11.18 1.07
C GLU A 23 10.50 11.50 -0.43
N ALA A 24 10.22 10.54 -1.31
CA ALA A 24 10.33 10.71 -2.76
C ALA A 24 9.36 11.77 -3.30
N PHE A 25 8.10 11.75 -2.87
CA PHE A 25 7.13 12.77 -3.28
C PHE A 25 7.44 14.15 -2.69
N GLN A 26 7.91 14.22 -1.44
CA GLN A 26 8.32 15.50 -0.86
C GLN A 26 9.50 16.11 -1.59
N ALA A 27 10.48 15.31 -1.99
CA ALA A 27 11.64 15.78 -2.78
C ALA A 27 11.23 16.39 -4.13
N LEU A 28 10.05 16.03 -4.66
CA LEU A 28 9.46 16.65 -5.85
C LEU A 28 8.63 17.91 -5.55
N GLY A 29 8.68 18.44 -4.33
CA GLY A 29 7.99 19.67 -3.94
C GLY A 29 6.50 19.51 -3.62
N ASN A 30 6.02 18.29 -3.36
CA ASN A 30 4.64 18.08 -2.92
C ASN A 30 4.50 18.36 -1.41
N THR A 31 3.31 18.77 -0.99
CA THR A 31 2.93 18.76 0.43
C THR A 31 2.57 17.34 0.82
N VAL A 32 3.32 16.74 1.76
CA VAL A 32 3.11 15.35 2.18
C VAL A 32 2.64 15.29 3.62
N ILE A 33 1.55 14.56 3.85
CA ILE A 33 1.00 14.22 5.16
C ILE A 33 1.15 12.70 5.33
N ILE A 34 1.88 12.25 6.33
CA ILE A 34 1.96 10.84 6.68
C ILE A 34 0.98 10.52 7.81
N ALA A 35 0.33 9.37 7.72
CA ALA A 35 -0.61 8.92 8.75
C ALA A 35 -0.28 7.50 9.23
N GLY A 36 -0.55 7.23 10.51
CA GLY A 36 -0.34 5.91 11.10
C GLY A 36 -0.67 5.91 12.60
N ARG A 37 -0.59 4.72 13.20
CA ARG A 37 -0.89 4.54 14.64
C ARG A 37 0.24 4.96 15.56
N ARG A 38 1.50 4.69 15.15
CA ARG A 38 2.69 4.88 15.98
C ARG A 38 3.19 6.32 15.87
N GLN A 39 2.80 7.17 16.83
CA GLN A 39 3.19 8.59 16.84
C GLN A 39 4.70 8.77 16.80
N GLN A 40 5.47 8.00 17.57
CA GLN A 40 6.93 8.08 17.60
C GLN A 40 7.57 7.86 16.22
N ALA A 41 7.05 6.92 15.42
CA ALA A 41 7.56 6.67 14.06
C ALA A 41 7.21 7.82 13.10
N LEU A 42 6.04 8.42 13.27
CA LEU A 42 5.63 9.60 12.50
C LEU A 42 6.52 10.79 12.85
N ASP A 43 6.76 11.05 14.14
CA ASP A 43 7.59 12.16 14.61
C ASP A 43 9.03 12.03 14.13
N ALA A 44 9.61 10.82 14.22
CA ALA A 44 10.95 10.54 13.71
C ALA A 44 11.05 10.80 12.19
N THR A 45 10.01 10.43 11.42
CA THR A 45 9.99 10.68 9.98
C THR A 45 9.87 12.17 9.67
N VAL A 46 9.00 12.89 10.36
CA VAL A 46 8.84 14.36 10.20
C VAL A 46 10.12 15.10 10.59
N ALA A 47 10.77 14.71 11.68
CA ALA A 47 12.02 15.31 12.13
C ALA A 47 13.14 15.15 11.10
N ALA A 48 13.19 14.00 10.41
CA ALA A 48 14.16 13.75 9.34
C ALA A 48 13.82 14.45 8.02
N ASN A 49 12.58 14.92 7.85
CA ASN A 49 12.07 15.52 6.61
C ASN A 49 11.36 16.86 6.87
N PRO A 50 12.12 17.96 7.04
CA PRO A 50 11.54 19.27 7.34
C PRO A 50 10.47 19.69 6.32
N GLY A 51 9.30 20.12 6.82
CA GLY A 51 8.15 20.47 5.98
C GLY A 51 7.13 19.35 5.77
N MET A 52 7.49 18.09 6.01
CA MET A 52 6.54 16.98 6.06
C MET A 52 5.58 17.17 7.24
N ARG A 53 4.35 16.71 7.10
CA ARG A 53 3.32 16.75 8.14
C ARG A 53 2.97 15.34 8.59
N SER A 54 2.47 15.19 9.81
CA SER A 54 1.92 13.92 10.30
C SER A 54 0.56 14.09 10.94
N ALA A 55 -0.22 13.03 10.91
CA ALA A 55 -1.48 12.94 11.60
C ALA A 55 -1.69 11.51 12.12
N GLN A 56 -2.00 11.36 13.40
CA GLN A 56 -2.30 10.05 13.97
C GLN A 56 -3.61 9.52 13.39
N LEU A 57 -3.60 8.25 12.98
CA LEU A 57 -4.77 7.54 12.47
C LEU A 57 -4.71 6.08 12.89
N ASP A 58 -5.74 5.63 13.57
CA ASP A 58 -6.04 4.21 13.70
C ASP A 58 -6.91 3.78 12.52
N ILE A 59 -6.29 3.09 11.56
CA ILE A 59 -6.94 2.65 10.33
C ILE A 59 -7.92 1.49 10.56
N ASP A 60 -7.89 0.84 11.72
CA ASP A 60 -8.79 -0.25 12.07
C ASP A 60 -10.13 0.27 12.60
N SER A 61 -10.14 1.49 13.15
CA SER A 61 -11.34 2.14 13.71
C SER A 61 -12.15 2.90 12.66
N ALA A 62 -13.39 2.46 12.43
CA ALA A 62 -14.31 3.14 11.53
C ALA A 62 -14.65 4.56 11.99
N GLU A 63 -14.72 4.79 13.31
CA GLU A 63 -15.00 6.11 13.90
C GLU A 63 -13.80 7.05 13.74
N ALA A 64 -12.58 6.55 14.05
CA ALA A 64 -11.37 7.32 13.84
C ALA A 64 -11.22 7.74 12.38
N ILE A 65 -11.51 6.86 11.42
CA ILE A 65 -11.46 7.17 9.98
C ILE A 65 -12.47 8.28 9.60
N ARG A 66 -13.70 8.22 10.11
CA ARG A 66 -14.71 9.27 9.83
C ARG A 66 -14.24 10.64 10.34
N SER A 67 -13.80 10.68 11.60
CA SER A 67 -13.28 11.90 12.23
C SER A 67 -12.04 12.43 11.51
N PHE A 68 -11.15 11.52 11.10
CA PHE A 68 -9.95 11.84 10.35
C PHE A 68 -10.27 12.41 8.97
N GLY A 69 -11.24 11.86 8.24
CA GLY A 69 -11.69 12.39 6.95
C GLY A 69 -12.20 13.83 7.06
N ALA A 70 -13.00 14.12 8.09
CA ALA A 70 -13.47 15.48 8.36
C ALA A 70 -12.34 16.45 8.73
N LYS A 71 -11.36 15.98 9.53
CA LYS A 71 -10.14 16.72 9.85
C LYS A 71 -9.33 17.06 8.60
N MET A 72 -9.09 16.07 7.74
CA MET A 72 -8.33 16.27 6.49
C MET A 72 -9.02 17.29 5.57
N ALA A 73 -10.34 17.23 5.44
CA ALA A 73 -11.09 18.18 4.64
C ALA A 73 -10.97 19.63 5.14
N LYS A 74 -10.88 19.82 6.46
CA LYS A 74 -10.75 21.13 7.11
C LYS A 74 -9.32 21.68 7.04
N GLU A 75 -8.33 20.85 7.41
CA GLU A 75 -6.94 21.30 7.57
C GLU A 75 -6.15 21.28 6.26
N TYR A 76 -6.54 20.40 5.33
CA TYR A 76 -5.88 20.22 4.03
C TYR A 76 -6.88 20.25 2.89
N PRO A 77 -7.55 21.40 2.64
CA PRO A 77 -8.60 21.49 1.61
C PRO A 77 -8.07 21.18 0.19
N ALA A 78 -6.76 21.32 -0.05
CA ALA A 78 -6.11 20.99 -1.30
C ALA A 78 -5.72 19.50 -1.43
N LEU A 79 -6.03 18.64 -0.42
CA LEU A 79 -5.72 17.20 -0.48
C LEU A 79 -6.34 16.59 -1.74
N ASN A 80 -5.48 16.10 -2.63
CA ASN A 80 -5.88 15.56 -3.93
C ASN A 80 -5.28 14.16 -4.22
N VAL A 81 -4.37 13.66 -3.37
CA VAL A 81 -3.83 12.31 -3.51
C VAL A 81 -3.91 11.57 -2.18
N VAL A 82 -4.42 10.35 -2.21
CA VAL A 82 -4.34 9.40 -1.08
C VAL A 82 -3.63 8.13 -1.51
N ILE A 83 -2.63 7.70 -0.70
CA ILE A 83 -1.90 6.45 -0.88
C ILE A 83 -2.25 5.52 0.27
N HIS A 84 -3.01 4.48 -0.03
CA HIS A 84 -3.37 3.41 0.89
C HIS A 84 -2.22 2.41 0.98
N ASN A 85 -1.24 2.70 1.84
CA ASN A 85 -0.06 1.87 2.02
C ASN A 85 -0.05 1.12 3.35
N ALA A 86 -0.75 1.60 4.38
CA ALA A 86 -0.82 0.92 5.67
C ALA A 86 -1.21 -0.55 5.50
N GLY A 87 -0.47 -1.44 6.12
CA GLY A 87 -0.72 -2.87 6.06
C GLY A 87 0.09 -3.63 7.09
N ILE A 88 -0.39 -4.80 7.44
CA ILE A 88 0.29 -5.77 8.31
C ILE A 88 0.31 -7.13 7.62
N MET A 89 1.31 -7.93 7.94
CA MET A 89 1.48 -9.29 7.43
C MET A 89 1.98 -10.15 8.58
N ARG A 90 1.35 -11.29 8.79
CA ARG A 90 1.72 -12.25 9.82
C ARG A 90 1.64 -13.66 9.25
N PRO A 91 2.54 -14.57 9.66
CA PRO A 91 2.41 -15.97 9.31
C PRO A 91 1.20 -16.58 10.03
N GLU A 92 0.54 -17.52 9.37
CA GLU A 92 -0.61 -18.24 9.89
C GLU A 92 -0.41 -19.75 9.68
N ASN A 93 -0.66 -20.55 10.72
CA ASN A 93 -0.66 -21.99 10.64
C ASN A 93 -2.01 -22.54 11.13
N LEU A 94 -2.92 -22.76 10.20
CA LEU A 94 -4.28 -23.22 10.51
C LEU A 94 -4.31 -24.65 11.09
N LEU A 95 -3.25 -25.43 10.92
CA LEU A 95 -3.16 -26.77 11.51
C LEU A 95 -2.83 -26.72 13.01
N GLU A 96 -2.14 -25.68 13.46
CA GLU A 96 -1.72 -25.51 14.86
C GLU A 96 -2.62 -24.54 15.64
N GLN A 97 -3.32 -23.65 14.95
CA GLN A 97 -4.14 -22.58 15.54
C GLN A 97 -5.56 -22.58 14.98
N PRO A 98 -6.34 -23.65 15.12
CA PRO A 98 -7.64 -23.75 14.45
C PRO A 98 -8.70 -22.77 14.97
N GLU A 99 -8.54 -22.21 16.18
CA GLU A 99 -9.54 -21.33 16.83
C GLU A 99 -9.06 -19.86 16.96
N GLY A 100 -7.80 -19.55 16.65
CA GLY A 100 -7.21 -18.23 16.84
C GLY A 100 -7.26 -17.36 15.60
N LEU A 101 -8.36 -16.64 15.33
CA LEU A 101 -8.50 -15.76 14.16
C LEU A 101 -8.03 -14.31 14.39
N THR A 102 -7.49 -13.98 15.56
CA THR A 102 -7.13 -12.58 15.92
C THR A 102 -6.21 -11.92 14.89
N ASP A 103 -5.21 -12.64 14.39
CA ASP A 103 -4.29 -12.10 13.39
C ASP A 103 -4.96 -11.95 12.02
N ALA A 104 -5.77 -12.92 11.60
CA ALA A 104 -6.54 -12.86 10.37
C ALA A 104 -7.52 -11.66 10.37
N GLU A 105 -8.26 -11.48 11.46
CA GLU A 105 -9.20 -10.36 11.62
C GLU A 105 -8.48 -9.01 11.61
N ALA A 106 -7.34 -8.89 12.29
CA ALA A 106 -6.51 -7.68 12.27
C ALA A 106 -5.97 -7.39 10.87
N ILE A 107 -5.52 -8.41 10.12
CA ILE A 107 -5.05 -8.27 8.74
C ILE A 107 -6.20 -7.78 7.84
N ILE A 108 -7.40 -8.33 7.96
CA ILE A 108 -8.58 -7.91 7.18
C ILE A 108 -8.97 -6.47 7.52
N ALA A 109 -9.01 -6.14 8.82
CA ALA A 109 -9.34 -4.79 9.27
C ALA A 109 -8.37 -3.73 8.70
N THR A 110 -7.06 -3.96 8.88
CA THR A 110 -6.02 -3.03 8.44
C THR A 110 -5.88 -2.97 6.92
N ASN A 111 -5.77 -4.12 6.26
CA ASN A 111 -5.36 -4.18 4.85
C ASN A 111 -6.52 -3.98 3.88
N LEU A 112 -7.76 -4.26 4.29
CA LEU A 112 -8.92 -4.22 3.41
C LEU A 112 -9.98 -3.21 3.88
N LEU A 113 -10.52 -3.36 5.09
CA LEU A 113 -11.60 -2.48 5.56
C LEU A 113 -11.10 -1.04 5.75
N GLY A 114 -9.88 -0.86 6.25
CA GLY A 114 -9.26 0.45 6.42
C GLY A 114 -9.22 1.26 5.13
N PRO A 115 -8.59 0.78 4.05
CA PRO A 115 -8.57 1.44 2.75
C PRO A 115 -9.96 1.74 2.18
N ILE A 116 -10.90 0.80 2.27
CA ILE A 116 -12.28 0.99 1.79
C ILE A 116 -12.97 2.14 2.56
N ARG A 117 -12.89 2.12 3.89
CA ARG A 117 -13.49 3.14 4.76
C ARG A 117 -12.86 4.52 4.54
N LEU A 118 -11.52 4.57 4.45
CA LEU A 118 -10.82 5.83 4.25
C LEU A 118 -11.08 6.40 2.84
N THR A 119 -11.16 5.56 1.81
CA THR A 119 -11.61 5.98 0.48
C THR A 119 -12.99 6.62 0.56
N ALA A 120 -13.96 5.97 1.21
CA ALA A 120 -15.31 6.51 1.36
C ALA A 120 -15.33 7.85 2.09
N ALA A 121 -14.51 8.01 3.14
CA ALA A 121 -14.43 9.25 3.92
C ALA A 121 -13.79 10.42 3.14
N LEU A 122 -12.80 10.14 2.28
CA LEU A 122 -12.07 11.16 1.52
C LEU A 122 -12.65 11.44 0.13
N LEU A 123 -13.41 10.51 -0.45
CA LEU A 123 -13.92 10.62 -1.82
C LEU A 123 -14.71 11.92 -2.10
N PRO A 124 -15.57 12.43 -1.19
CA PRO A 124 -16.24 13.71 -1.41
C PRO A 124 -15.27 14.88 -1.59
N GLN A 125 -14.15 14.88 -0.88
CA GLN A 125 -13.10 15.90 -1.03
C GLN A 125 -12.33 15.72 -2.33
N LEU A 126 -11.87 14.50 -2.62
CA LEU A 126 -11.11 14.19 -3.83
C LEU A 126 -11.88 14.54 -5.10
N ARG A 127 -13.20 14.29 -5.14
CA ARG A 127 -14.05 14.62 -6.28
C ARG A 127 -14.20 16.13 -6.54
N ARG A 128 -13.95 16.97 -5.55
CA ARG A 128 -13.98 18.44 -5.71
C ARG A 128 -12.65 19.00 -6.25
N GLN A 129 -11.58 18.21 -6.25
CA GLN A 129 -10.29 18.67 -6.78
C GLN A 129 -10.30 18.73 -8.31
N PRO A 130 -9.50 19.63 -8.92
CA PRO A 130 -9.35 19.71 -10.37
C PRO A 130 -8.77 18.43 -10.98
N ALA A 131 -7.96 17.70 -10.23
CA ALA A 131 -7.45 16.37 -10.50
C ALA A 131 -7.13 15.67 -9.17
N ALA A 132 -7.47 14.40 -9.04
CA ALA A 132 -7.17 13.63 -7.84
C ALA A 132 -6.73 12.20 -8.16
N THR A 133 -6.02 11.57 -7.23
CA THR A 133 -5.57 10.18 -7.38
C THR A 133 -5.81 9.40 -6.09
N ILE A 134 -6.38 8.22 -6.22
CA ILE A 134 -6.40 7.19 -5.18
C ILE A 134 -5.35 6.15 -5.59
N MET A 135 -4.36 5.95 -4.75
CA MET A 135 -3.32 4.96 -4.97
C MET A 135 -3.44 3.85 -3.92
N THR A 136 -3.52 2.61 -4.36
CA THR A 136 -3.57 1.43 -3.49
C THR A 136 -2.26 0.67 -3.57
N VAL A 137 -1.84 0.07 -2.46
CA VAL A 137 -0.66 -0.80 -2.41
C VAL A 137 -1.12 -2.23 -2.22
N SER A 138 -1.15 -3.00 -3.31
CA SER A 138 -1.41 -4.44 -3.28
C SER A 138 -0.11 -5.23 -3.01
N SER A 139 0.18 -6.26 -3.76
CA SER A 139 1.40 -7.08 -3.65
C SER A 139 1.48 -8.03 -4.84
N GLY A 140 2.66 -8.51 -5.18
CA GLY A 140 2.82 -9.69 -6.05
C GLY A 140 2.11 -10.92 -5.50
N LEU A 141 1.94 -11.01 -4.18
CA LEU A 141 1.18 -12.08 -3.51
C LEU A 141 -0.35 -12.01 -3.72
N ALA A 142 -0.85 -10.96 -4.36
CA ALA A 142 -2.23 -10.90 -4.84
C ALA A 142 -2.46 -11.84 -6.05
N TYR A 143 -1.40 -12.19 -6.75
CA TYR A 143 -1.41 -12.96 -8.00
C TYR A 143 -0.79 -14.35 -7.88
N LEU A 144 0.25 -14.50 -7.05
CA LEU A 144 0.85 -15.78 -6.69
C LEU A 144 0.91 -15.88 -5.17
N PRO A 145 -0.10 -16.48 -4.51
CA PRO A 145 -0.21 -16.49 -3.06
C PRO A 145 0.90 -17.29 -2.37
N MET A 146 1.28 -16.83 -1.19
CA MET A 146 2.19 -17.53 -0.29
C MET A 146 1.41 -18.26 0.81
N SER A 147 1.60 -19.57 0.91
CA SER A 147 0.83 -20.43 1.81
C SER A 147 1.02 -20.11 3.30
N MET A 148 2.15 -19.49 3.66
CA MET A 148 2.44 -19.08 5.05
C MET A 148 1.65 -17.85 5.51
N THR A 149 1.03 -17.11 4.59
CA THR A 149 0.31 -15.86 4.89
C THR A 149 -1.01 -15.77 4.12
N PRO A 150 -1.91 -16.75 4.30
CA PRO A 150 -3.11 -16.90 3.47
C PRO A 150 -4.03 -15.68 3.56
N THR A 151 -4.31 -15.17 4.76
CA THR A 151 -5.18 -13.99 4.93
C THR A 151 -4.57 -12.72 4.35
N TYR A 152 -3.25 -12.51 4.49
CA TYR A 152 -2.58 -11.41 3.83
C TYR A 152 -2.76 -11.47 2.31
N CYS A 153 -2.48 -12.62 1.70
CA CYS A 153 -2.63 -12.81 0.25
C CYS A 153 -4.08 -12.54 -0.19
N ALA A 154 -5.06 -13.05 0.56
CA ALA A 154 -6.48 -12.81 0.29
C ALA A 154 -6.82 -11.31 0.34
N THR A 155 -6.31 -10.55 1.34
CA THR A 155 -6.55 -9.11 1.41
C THR A 155 -5.90 -8.34 0.25
N LYS A 156 -4.72 -8.78 -0.21
CA LYS A 156 -4.04 -8.14 -1.35
C LYS A 156 -4.72 -8.44 -2.68
N ALA A 157 -5.25 -9.65 -2.86
CA ALA A 157 -6.12 -9.98 -4.00
C ALA A 157 -7.43 -9.18 -3.96
N ALA A 158 -8.03 -9.00 -2.78
CA ALA A 158 -9.21 -8.17 -2.61
C ALA A 158 -8.94 -6.69 -2.93
N ILE A 159 -7.79 -6.13 -2.54
CA ILE A 159 -7.38 -4.74 -2.88
C ILE A 159 -7.15 -4.60 -4.38
N HIS A 160 -6.57 -5.59 -5.06
CA HIS A 160 -6.48 -5.58 -6.52
C HIS A 160 -7.88 -5.51 -7.15
N SER A 161 -8.78 -6.41 -6.77
CA SER A 161 -10.17 -6.42 -7.27
C SER A 161 -10.89 -5.09 -6.96
N TYR A 162 -10.72 -4.55 -5.75
CA TYR A 162 -11.28 -3.25 -5.36
C TYR A 162 -10.74 -2.11 -6.23
N SER A 163 -9.45 -2.11 -6.54
CA SER A 163 -8.82 -1.10 -7.39
C SER A 163 -9.38 -1.10 -8.80
N LEU A 164 -9.61 -2.29 -9.38
CA LEU A 164 -10.24 -2.44 -10.70
C LEU A 164 -11.66 -1.89 -10.72
N THR A 165 -12.47 -2.29 -9.74
CA THR A 165 -13.89 -1.90 -9.67
C THR A 165 -14.05 -0.43 -9.32
N LEU A 166 -13.25 0.10 -8.39
CA LEU A 166 -13.24 1.52 -8.04
C LEU A 166 -12.85 2.40 -9.24
N ARG A 167 -11.87 1.98 -10.02
CA ARG A 167 -11.47 2.67 -11.26
C ARG A 167 -12.63 2.75 -12.24
N TYR A 168 -13.40 1.69 -12.37
CA TYR A 168 -14.57 1.69 -13.25
C TYR A 168 -15.69 2.58 -12.71
N GLN A 169 -15.99 2.55 -11.41
CA GLN A 169 -17.00 3.41 -10.78
C GLN A 169 -16.67 4.90 -10.90
N LEU A 170 -15.39 5.26 -10.87
CA LEU A 170 -14.93 6.64 -10.96
C LEU A 170 -14.69 7.12 -12.40
N LYS A 171 -14.97 6.28 -13.40
CA LYS A 171 -14.89 6.64 -14.82
C LYS A 171 -15.74 7.87 -15.12
N GLY A 172 -15.18 8.84 -15.84
CA GLY A 172 -15.84 10.11 -16.13
C GLY A 172 -15.73 11.16 -15.02
N THR A 173 -15.11 10.84 -13.88
CA THR A 173 -14.72 11.82 -12.86
C THR A 173 -13.28 12.28 -13.04
N LYS A 174 -12.84 13.21 -12.19
CA LYS A 174 -11.44 13.69 -12.15
C LYS A 174 -10.55 12.88 -11.20
N VAL A 175 -11.04 11.75 -10.70
CA VAL A 175 -10.32 10.89 -9.75
C VAL A 175 -9.75 9.68 -10.47
N GLU A 176 -8.45 9.57 -10.51
CA GLU A 176 -7.74 8.40 -11.04
C GLU A 176 -7.53 7.36 -9.95
N VAL A 177 -7.45 6.08 -10.34
CA VAL A 177 -7.09 4.98 -9.44
C VAL A 177 -5.87 4.27 -10.00
N VAL A 178 -4.78 4.25 -9.21
CA VAL A 178 -3.50 3.62 -9.55
C VAL A 178 -3.19 2.56 -8.51
N GLU A 179 -2.69 1.42 -8.93
CA GLU A 179 -2.28 0.33 -8.05
C GLU A 179 -0.75 0.18 -8.07
N LEU A 180 -0.11 0.23 -6.91
CA LEU A 180 1.28 -0.17 -6.73
C LEU A 180 1.31 -1.65 -6.37
N VAL A 181 2.14 -2.42 -7.06
CA VAL A 181 2.28 -3.87 -6.85
C VAL A 181 3.71 -4.19 -6.43
N PRO A 182 4.04 -4.13 -5.13
CA PRO A 182 5.38 -4.44 -4.64
C PRO A 182 5.73 -5.92 -4.80
N PRO A 183 7.00 -6.25 -5.12
CA PRO A 183 7.58 -7.57 -4.87
C PRO A 183 7.92 -7.74 -3.37
N TYR A 184 8.72 -8.74 -3.04
CA TYR A 184 9.36 -8.84 -1.73
C TYR A 184 10.41 -7.73 -1.60
N VAL A 185 10.19 -6.78 -0.68
CA VAL A 185 11.01 -5.57 -0.48
C VAL A 185 11.61 -5.57 0.92
N GLN A 186 12.84 -5.09 1.08
CA GLN A 186 13.52 -4.92 2.36
C GLN A 186 12.80 -3.87 3.22
N THR A 187 11.92 -4.34 4.11
CA THR A 187 11.14 -3.57 5.06
C THR A 187 10.96 -4.37 6.35
N GLU A 188 10.43 -3.73 7.39
CA GLU A 188 10.11 -4.39 8.67
C GLU A 188 8.71 -5.01 8.70
N LEU A 189 8.06 -5.26 7.55
CA LEU A 189 6.66 -5.73 7.49
C LEU A 189 6.46 -7.07 8.22
N MET A 190 7.42 -7.98 8.10
CA MET A 190 7.50 -9.25 8.83
C MET A 190 8.61 -9.25 9.90
N GLY A 191 9.04 -8.07 10.34
CA GLY A 191 10.11 -7.92 11.33
C GLY A 191 11.49 -7.65 10.73
N ASN A 192 12.50 -7.58 11.63
CA ASN A 192 13.86 -7.15 11.27
C ASN A 192 14.58 -8.08 10.28
N ALA A 193 14.24 -9.37 10.27
CA ALA A 193 14.83 -10.32 9.33
C ALA A 193 14.56 -9.94 7.87
N GLN A 194 13.36 -9.48 7.56
CA GLN A 194 13.02 -9.03 6.20
C GLN A 194 13.80 -7.78 5.80
N ALA A 195 14.08 -6.88 6.72
CA ALA A 195 14.78 -5.62 6.44
C ALA A 195 16.21 -5.83 5.92
N SER A 196 16.83 -6.97 6.26
CA SER A 196 18.19 -7.34 5.85
C SER A 196 18.26 -8.58 4.95
N ASP A 197 17.13 -9.13 4.52
CA ASP A 197 17.11 -10.32 3.66
C ASP A 197 17.68 -9.98 2.27
N PRO A 198 18.80 -10.60 1.83
CA PRO A 198 19.37 -10.32 0.51
C PRO A 198 18.48 -10.78 -0.66
N ARG A 199 17.49 -11.63 -0.41
CA ARG A 199 16.51 -12.06 -1.41
C ARG A 199 15.46 -10.98 -1.66
N ALA A 200 15.25 -10.06 -0.73
CA ALA A 200 14.34 -8.95 -0.88
C ALA A 200 14.96 -7.83 -1.75
N MET A 201 14.13 -7.13 -2.49
CA MET A 201 14.56 -5.94 -3.25
C MET A 201 14.93 -4.82 -2.28
N PRO A 202 16.10 -4.16 -2.41
CA PRO A 202 16.41 -2.99 -1.60
C PRO A 202 15.30 -1.95 -1.69
N LEU A 203 14.92 -1.37 -0.54
CA LEU A 203 13.83 -0.40 -0.49
C LEU A 203 14.07 0.81 -1.40
N GLN A 204 15.31 1.31 -1.42
CA GLN A 204 15.67 2.45 -2.25
C GLN A 204 15.51 2.15 -3.75
N ASP A 205 15.89 0.95 -4.19
CA ASP A 205 15.75 0.53 -5.58
C ASP A 205 14.27 0.41 -5.97
N TYR A 206 13.45 -0.17 -5.07
CA TYR A 206 12.01 -0.24 -5.28
C TYR A 206 11.36 1.13 -5.43
N ILE A 207 11.72 2.08 -4.55
CA ILE A 207 11.19 3.46 -4.63
C ILE A 207 11.66 4.15 -5.90
N ALA A 208 12.94 4.04 -6.25
CA ALA A 208 13.51 4.67 -7.44
C ALA A 208 12.82 4.16 -8.72
N GLU A 209 12.64 2.84 -8.85
CA GLU A 209 11.98 2.24 -10.01
C GLU A 209 10.49 2.61 -10.05
N THR A 210 9.79 2.59 -8.90
CA THR A 210 8.39 3.02 -8.79
C THR A 210 8.22 4.47 -9.27
N MET A 211 9.05 5.39 -8.80
CA MET A 211 8.98 6.80 -9.20
C MET A 211 9.34 7.02 -10.67
N LYS A 212 10.28 6.22 -11.20
CA LYS A 212 10.62 6.22 -12.62
C LYS A 212 9.40 5.79 -13.47
N ILE A 213 8.74 4.69 -13.12
CA ILE A 213 7.56 4.21 -13.85
C ILE A 213 6.44 5.25 -13.80
N LEU A 214 6.16 5.83 -12.62
CA LEU A 214 5.16 6.89 -12.48
C LEU A 214 5.45 8.12 -13.36
N LYS A 215 6.73 8.43 -13.57
CA LYS A 215 7.17 9.54 -14.42
C LYS A 215 7.06 9.21 -15.91
N GLU A 216 7.52 8.02 -16.31
CA GLU A 216 7.63 7.61 -17.72
C GLU A 216 6.31 7.09 -18.28
N GLN A 217 5.42 6.58 -17.41
CA GLN A 217 4.15 5.99 -17.77
C GLN A 217 2.98 6.62 -16.99
N PRO A 218 2.68 7.91 -17.20
CA PRO A 218 1.68 8.65 -16.40
C PRO A 218 0.26 8.06 -16.49
N GLU A 219 -0.04 7.28 -17.54
CA GLU A 219 -1.33 6.62 -17.74
C GLU A 219 -1.38 5.18 -17.21
N ALA A 220 -0.27 4.67 -16.65
CA ALA A 220 -0.23 3.32 -16.09
C ALA A 220 -1.25 3.17 -14.95
N LYS A 221 -2.00 2.08 -14.97
CA LYS A 221 -3.01 1.76 -13.95
C LYS A 221 -2.45 0.83 -12.87
N GLU A 222 -1.41 0.08 -13.22
CA GLU A 222 -0.62 -0.76 -12.32
C GLU A 222 0.84 -0.34 -12.44
N ILE A 223 1.50 -0.10 -11.33
CA ILE A 223 2.93 0.21 -11.28
C ILE A 223 3.65 -1.08 -10.90
N LEU A 224 4.31 -1.65 -11.88
CA LEU A 224 4.93 -2.97 -11.83
C LEU A 224 6.44 -2.81 -12.01
N VAL A 225 7.21 -2.88 -10.92
CA VAL A 225 8.67 -2.97 -11.02
C VAL A 225 9.06 -4.32 -11.63
N GLU A 226 10.20 -4.40 -12.30
CA GLU A 226 10.60 -5.61 -13.04
C GLU A 226 10.55 -6.87 -12.16
N ARG A 227 10.97 -6.76 -10.92
CA ARG A 227 11.05 -7.88 -9.98
C ARG A 227 9.69 -8.49 -9.60
N VAL A 228 8.58 -7.80 -9.79
CA VAL A 228 7.23 -8.33 -9.51
C VAL A 228 6.61 -9.05 -10.71
N LEU A 229 7.14 -8.85 -11.91
CA LEU A 229 6.55 -9.38 -13.15
C LEU A 229 6.34 -10.90 -13.16
N PRO A 230 7.26 -11.73 -12.64
CA PRO A 230 7.03 -13.18 -12.56
C PRO A 230 5.78 -13.53 -11.73
N LEU A 231 5.59 -12.87 -10.56
CA LEU A 231 4.41 -13.08 -9.73
C LEU A 231 3.14 -12.55 -10.41
N ARG A 232 3.20 -11.33 -10.94
CA ARG A 232 2.06 -10.67 -11.60
C ARG A 232 1.54 -11.44 -12.81
N ASN A 233 2.41 -12.16 -13.50
CA ASN A 233 2.08 -12.88 -14.71
C ASN A 233 1.97 -14.41 -14.53
N ALA A 234 1.96 -14.89 -13.27
CA ALA A 234 1.93 -16.33 -12.98
C ALA A 234 0.77 -17.07 -13.66
N GLU A 235 -0.46 -16.52 -13.59
CA GLU A 235 -1.61 -17.10 -14.28
C GLU A 235 -1.47 -17.09 -15.81
N LYS A 236 -0.86 -16.04 -16.36
CA LYS A 236 -0.69 -15.89 -17.81
C LYS A 236 0.40 -16.82 -18.38
N SER A 237 1.27 -17.34 -17.52
CA SER A 237 2.35 -18.26 -17.95
C SER A 237 1.86 -19.61 -18.42
N GLY A 238 0.59 -19.95 -18.16
CA GLY A 238 -0.04 -21.20 -18.60
C GLY A 238 0.22 -22.40 -17.67
N ASP A 239 1.02 -22.25 -16.62
CA ASP A 239 1.32 -23.31 -15.64
C ASP A 239 1.32 -22.75 -14.22
N PHE A 240 0.15 -22.24 -13.81
CA PHE A 240 -0.03 -21.61 -12.50
C PHE A 240 0.27 -22.60 -11.35
N ASP A 241 -0.20 -23.85 -11.45
CA ASP A 241 -0.03 -24.83 -10.38
C ASP A 241 1.45 -25.11 -10.12
N LYS A 242 2.25 -25.26 -11.16
CA LYS A 242 3.70 -25.46 -11.04
C LYS A 242 4.39 -24.22 -10.46
N ALA A 243 4.02 -23.02 -10.89
CA ALA A 243 4.55 -21.77 -10.35
C ALA A 243 4.19 -21.63 -8.87
N PHE A 244 2.95 -21.93 -8.50
CA PHE A 244 2.46 -21.88 -7.14
C PHE A 244 3.18 -22.90 -6.22
N GLN A 245 3.29 -24.16 -6.65
CA GLN A 245 4.02 -25.18 -5.89
C GLN A 245 5.49 -24.80 -5.73
N GLY A 246 6.20 -24.51 -6.82
CA GLY A 246 7.62 -24.16 -6.78
C GLY A 246 7.93 -22.94 -5.91
N PHE A 247 7.09 -21.91 -5.98
CA PHE A 247 7.21 -20.73 -5.12
C PHE A 247 7.03 -21.08 -3.64
N ASN A 248 5.99 -21.84 -3.29
CA ASN A 248 5.71 -22.19 -1.91
C ASN A 248 6.71 -23.19 -1.33
N ASP A 249 7.22 -24.13 -2.11
CA ASP A 249 8.28 -25.05 -1.71
C ASP A 249 9.59 -24.30 -1.40
N ALA A 250 9.96 -23.36 -2.25
CA ALA A 250 11.14 -22.51 -2.04
C ALA A 250 11.00 -21.64 -0.77
N MET A 251 9.80 -21.13 -0.50
CA MET A 251 9.54 -20.34 0.72
C MET A 251 9.62 -21.18 1.99
N ARG A 252 9.09 -22.40 1.98
CA ARG A 252 9.17 -23.34 3.12
C ARG A 252 10.61 -23.80 3.42
N ALA A 253 11.41 -24.05 2.40
CA ALA A 253 12.79 -24.45 2.56
C ALA A 253 13.71 -23.35 3.16
N SER A 254 13.21 -22.12 3.20
CA SER A 254 13.94 -20.93 3.67
C SER A 254 13.62 -20.55 5.12
N HIS A 255 12.71 -21.29 5.77
CA HIS A 255 12.27 -21.13 7.16
C HIS A 255 12.37 -22.43 7.93
#